data_7b014bde8bb197ec267f2bdc7494970c
#
_entry.id   7b014bde8bb197ec267f2bdc7494970c
#
_cell.length_a   1.000
_cell.length_b   1.000
_cell.length_c   1.000
_cell.angle_alpha   90.00
_cell.angle_beta   90.00
_cell.angle_gamma   90.00
#
_symmetry.space_group_name_H-M   'P 1'
#
loop_
_entity.id
_entity.type
_entity.pdbx_description
1 polymer ?
#
loop_
_entity_poly.entity_id
_entity_poly.type
_entity_poly.pdbx_seq_one_letter_code
_entity_poly.pdbx_strand_id
1 'polypeptide(L)'
;AVVAHDGADWLADVAVGRPAHAQALLERCCNYIDTVLDGQAPRNEADFGATARRARGYGVGRILHDLDMDAQTLAVGVIAGIDDLPGVSSVKAEVGEPVAALLAVVEKLRGVLDLPTSVDEGGQAERLRRLLVTMVSDVRAALVLLAERLYDLRAQSRVSVSPEIAAQTLSLHAPLASRLGIWHVKWELEDLSLRVREPEIYKDIARQLAQRRVDRECYINAVVERLREELGRAEIVAEVSGRPKHIYSIWRKMQAKSLGFHELFDVRAVRVLTENVAECYAALGVVHSLWSHMPREFDDYIANPKSNRYQSLHTAVIGPESRTLEVQIRTTVMHAHAERGVAAHWRYKEGGGPAAA
;
A
#
# COMPACT_ATOMS: atom_id res chain seq x y z
N ALA A 1 -0.14 10.90 -13.40
CA ALA A 1 -1.36 11.40 -14.02
C ALA A 1 -2.41 10.31 -13.85
N VAL A 2 -3.52 10.60 -13.12
CA VAL A 2 -4.68 9.70 -13.05
C VAL A 2 -5.34 9.78 -14.43
N VAL A 3 -5.18 8.74 -15.24
CA VAL A 3 -5.84 8.60 -16.53
C VAL A 3 -7.33 8.40 -16.24
N ALA A 4 -8.20 9.19 -16.90
CA ALA A 4 -9.64 8.94 -16.88
C ALA A 4 -9.87 7.63 -17.66
N HIS A 5 -10.10 6.52 -16.97
CA HIS A 5 -10.45 5.27 -17.61
C HIS A 5 -11.95 5.29 -17.93
N ASP A 6 -12.29 5.05 -19.19
CA ASP A 6 -13.59 4.59 -19.60
C ASP A 6 -13.82 3.18 -19.01
N GLY A 7 -15.07 2.80 -18.74
CA GLY A 7 -15.41 1.48 -18.20
C GLY A 7 -14.92 0.34 -19.09
N ALA A 8 -14.95 0.53 -20.41
CA ALA A 8 -14.47 -0.46 -21.37
C ALA A 8 -12.95 -0.65 -21.31
N ASP A 9 -12.17 0.43 -21.22
CA ASP A 9 -10.71 0.38 -21.07
C ASP A 9 -10.31 -0.26 -19.74
N TRP A 10 -11.00 0.10 -18.66
CA TRP A 10 -10.75 -0.51 -17.35
C TRP A 10 -11.04 -2.00 -17.36
N LEU A 11 -12.21 -2.41 -17.91
CA LEU A 11 -12.62 -3.81 -17.99
C LEU A 11 -11.62 -4.63 -18.83
N ALA A 12 -11.22 -4.11 -20.00
CA ALA A 12 -10.25 -4.80 -20.86
C ALA A 12 -8.95 -5.11 -20.15
N ASP A 13 -8.51 -4.23 -19.24
CA ASP A 13 -7.27 -4.39 -18.51
C ASP A 13 -7.40 -5.35 -17.31
N VAL A 14 -8.46 -5.19 -16.48
CA VAL A 14 -8.62 -6.00 -15.27
C VAL A 14 -9.18 -7.40 -15.51
N ALA A 15 -9.82 -7.66 -16.67
CA ALA A 15 -10.39 -8.95 -17.01
C ALA A 15 -9.34 -9.97 -17.51
N VAL A 16 -8.16 -9.52 -17.92
CA VAL A 16 -7.11 -10.38 -18.46
C VAL A 16 -6.70 -11.46 -17.46
N GLY A 17 -6.72 -12.72 -17.92
CA GLY A 17 -6.33 -13.87 -17.12
C GLY A 17 -7.32 -14.29 -16.03
N ARG A 18 -8.49 -13.67 -15.93
CA ARG A 18 -9.56 -14.08 -15.01
C ARG A 18 -10.50 -15.11 -15.62
N PRO A 19 -11.08 -16.00 -14.81
CA PRO A 19 -12.05 -16.97 -15.29
C PRO A 19 -13.33 -16.29 -15.81
N ALA A 20 -14.07 -16.93 -16.72
CA ALA A 20 -15.22 -16.35 -17.42
C ALA A 20 -16.32 -15.81 -16.47
N HIS A 21 -16.57 -16.48 -15.34
CA HIS A 21 -17.55 -16.01 -14.36
C HIS A 21 -17.14 -14.69 -13.68
N ALA A 22 -15.84 -14.51 -13.45
CA ALA A 22 -15.29 -13.28 -12.89
C ALA A 22 -15.35 -12.12 -13.90
N GLN A 23 -15.05 -12.39 -15.17
CA GLN A 23 -15.20 -11.41 -16.26
C GLN A 23 -16.67 -10.97 -16.38
N ALA A 24 -17.62 -11.91 -16.42
CA ALA A 24 -19.04 -11.61 -16.49
C ALA A 24 -19.57 -10.82 -15.28
N LEU A 25 -18.97 -11.01 -14.09
CA LEU A 25 -19.28 -10.19 -12.91
C LEU A 25 -18.86 -8.74 -13.11
N LEU A 26 -17.62 -8.52 -13.58
CA LEU A 26 -17.07 -7.18 -13.82
C LEU A 26 -17.84 -6.45 -14.93
N GLU A 27 -18.23 -7.15 -15.99
CA GLU A 27 -19.09 -6.61 -17.06
C GLU A 27 -20.44 -6.13 -16.50
N ARG A 28 -21.12 -6.96 -15.68
CA ARG A 28 -22.38 -6.54 -15.02
C ARG A 28 -22.18 -5.32 -14.13
N CYS A 29 -21.07 -5.24 -13.42
CA CYS A 29 -20.74 -4.09 -12.59
C CYS A 29 -20.60 -2.81 -13.44
N CYS A 30 -19.86 -2.86 -14.55
CA CYS A 30 -19.71 -1.72 -15.46
C CYS A 30 -21.06 -1.28 -16.03
N ASN A 31 -21.87 -2.22 -16.55
CA ASN A 31 -23.19 -1.93 -17.10
C ASN A 31 -24.13 -1.30 -16.06
N TYR A 32 -24.10 -1.79 -14.81
CA TYR A 32 -24.85 -1.20 -13.71
C TYR A 32 -24.46 0.27 -13.46
N ILE A 33 -23.17 0.55 -13.37
CA ILE A 33 -22.63 1.90 -13.15
C ILE A 33 -23.04 2.84 -14.28
N ASP A 34 -22.90 2.40 -15.53
CA ASP A 34 -23.26 3.21 -16.69
C ASP A 34 -24.77 3.50 -16.70
N THR A 35 -25.60 2.50 -16.44
CA THR A 35 -27.05 2.68 -16.36
C THR A 35 -27.45 3.69 -15.27
N VAL A 36 -26.85 3.61 -14.10
CA VAL A 36 -27.17 4.50 -12.98
C VAL A 36 -26.68 5.91 -13.22
N LEU A 37 -25.44 6.07 -13.70
CA LEU A 37 -24.85 7.40 -13.91
C LEU A 37 -25.44 8.13 -15.11
N ASP A 38 -25.79 7.42 -16.18
CA ASP A 38 -26.41 8.01 -17.37
C ASP A 38 -27.88 8.38 -17.11
N GLY A 39 -28.56 7.68 -16.20
CA GLY A 39 -29.92 7.98 -15.77
C GLY A 39 -30.03 9.16 -14.76
N GLN A 40 -28.94 9.66 -14.22
CA GLN A 40 -28.93 10.77 -13.29
C GLN A 40 -28.76 12.12 -14.00
N ALA A 41 -29.74 13.03 -13.86
CA ALA A 41 -29.61 14.40 -14.34
C ALA A 41 -28.47 15.14 -13.60
N PRO A 42 -27.68 16.01 -14.27
CA PRO A 42 -26.62 16.78 -13.61
C PRO A 42 -27.23 17.66 -12.52
N ARG A 43 -26.72 17.52 -11.27
CA ARG A 43 -27.29 18.19 -10.09
C ARG A 43 -26.97 19.68 -9.98
N ASN A 44 -25.84 20.13 -10.55
CA ASN A 44 -25.40 21.55 -10.61
C ASN A 44 -24.16 21.69 -11.50
N GLU A 45 -23.83 22.90 -11.99
CA GLU A 45 -22.59 23.20 -12.75
C GLU A 45 -21.29 22.97 -11.94
N ALA A 46 -21.37 22.86 -10.62
CA ALA A 46 -20.27 22.53 -9.73
C ALA A 46 -20.16 21.02 -9.41
N ASP A 47 -21.13 20.22 -9.87
CA ASP A 47 -21.08 18.77 -9.71
C ASP A 47 -19.99 18.24 -10.65
N PHE A 48 -18.92 17.68 -10.08
CA PHE A 48 -17.95 16.89 -10.83
C PHE A 48 -18.71 15.76 -11.50
N GLY A 49 -19.13 15.99 -12.76
CA GLY A 49 -20.14 15.21 -13.46
C GLY A 49 -19.87 13.70 -13.47
N ALA A 50 -20.78 12.92 -14.02
CA ALA A 50 -20.72 11.46 -14.10
C ALA A 50 -19.32 10.93 -14.47
N THR A 51 -18.57 11.67 -15.32
CA THR A 51 -17.18 11.35 -15.70
C THR A 51 -16.21 11.33 -14.51
N ALA A 52 -16.29 12.29 -13.58
CA ALA A 52 -15.38 12.32 -12.42
C ALA A 52 -15.73 11.21 -11.42
N ARG A 53 -17.02 10.92 -11.23
CA ARG A 53 -17.49 9.80 -10.40
C ARG A 53 -17.05 8.45 -10.97
N ARG A 54 -17.19 8.24 -12.28
CA ARG A 54 -16.65 7.06 -12.98
C ARG A 54 -15.15 6.95 -12.79
N ALA A 55 -14.41 8.03 -13.01
CA ALA A 55 -12.96 8.04 -12.85
C ALA A 55 -12.53 7.67 -11.42
N ARG A 56 -13.27 8.11 -10.39
CA ARG A 56 -13.01 7.72 -9.00
C ARG A 56 -13.29 6.23 -8.79
N GLY A 57 -14.45 5.74 -9.18
CA GLY A 57 -14.80 4.32 -9.04
C GLY A 57 -13.80 3.39 -9.73
N TYR A 58 -13.55 3.60 -11.02
CA TYR A 58 -12.58 2.78 -11.77
C TYR A 58 -11.15 2.95 -11.24
N GLY A 59 -10.78 4.13 -10.74
CA GLY A 59 -9.48 4.36 -10.11
C GLY A 59 -9.31 3.58 -8.80
N VAL A 60 -10.35 3.48 -7.98
CA VAL A 60 -10.37 2.61 -6.78
C VAL A 60 -10.26 1.14 -7.19
N GLY A 61 -11.06 0.71 -8.18
CA GLY A 61 -10.98 -0.63 -8.74
C GLY A 61 -9.57 -0.97 -9.28
N ARG A 62 -8.86 0.00 -9.88
CA ARG A 62 -7.49 -0.17 -10.34
C ARG A 62 -6.51 -0.39 -9.19
N ILE A 63 -6.62 0.39 -8.12
CA ILE A 63 -5.78 0.19 -6.93
C ILE A 63 -5.97 -1.22 -6.36
N LEU A 64 -7.22 -1.71 -6.30
CA LEU A 64 -7.51 -3.07 -5.84
C LEU A 64 -7.00 -4.14 -6.81
N HIS A 65 -7.01 -3.88 -8.11
CA HIS A 65 -6.40 -4.75 -9.11
C HIS A 65 -4.89 -4.86 -8.90
N ASP A 66 -4.20 -3.74 -8.69
CA ASP A 66 -2.76 -3.70 -8.41
C ASP A 66 -2.41 -4.42 -7.10
N LEU A 67 -3.37 -4.51 -6.16
CA LEU A 67 -3.30 -5.34 -4.95
C LEU A 67 -3.61 -6.83 -5.20
N ASP A 68 -3.92 -7.21 -6.43
CA ASP A 68 -4.20 -8.58 -6.84
C ASP A 68 -5.50 -9.16 -6.22
N MET A 69 -6.53 -8.30 -6.05
CA MET A 69 -7.80 -8.67 -5.45
C MET A 69 -8.73 -9.42 -6.41
N ASP A 70 -9.67 -10.19 -5.83
CA ASP A 70 -10.69 -10.93 -6.56
C ASP A 70 -11.71 -10.01 -7.27
N ALA A 71 -12.46 -10.54 -8.24
CA ALA A 71 -13.42 -9.78 -9.03
C ALA A 71 -14.56 -9.19 -8.19
N GLN A 72 -14.98 -9.85 -7.11
CA GLN A 72 -16.01 -9.33 -6.21
C GLN A 72 -15.51 -8.08 -5.50
N THR A 73 -14.26 -8.10 -5.02
CA THR A 73 -13.63 -6.96 -4.36
C THR A 73 -13.43 -5.80 -5.33
N LEU A 74 -13.03 -6.08 -6.59
CA LEU A 74 -12.92 -5.06 -7.62
C LEU A 74 -14.28 -4.40 -7.88
N ALA A 75 -15.34 -5.18 -8.08
CA ALA A 75 -16.68 -4.67 -8.31
C ALA A 75 -17.17 -3.81 -7.16
N VAL A 76 -16.97 -4.26 -5.90
CA VAL A 76 -17.30 -3.46 -4.70
C VAL A 76 -16.48 -2.17 -4.67
N GLY A 77 -15.19 -2.21 -4.98
CA GLY A 77 -14.33 -1.03 -4.99
C GLY A 77 -14.76 0.01 -6.01
N VAL A 78 -15.16 -0.42 -7.21
CA VAL A 78 -15.70 0.50 -8.23
C VAL A 78 -17.01 1.13 -7.77
N ILE A 79 -17.94 0.31 -7.25
CA ILE A 79 -19.25 0.80 -6.76
C ILE A 79 -19.08 1.72 -5.55
N ALA A 80 -18.31 1.31 -4.54
CA ALA A 80 -18.08 2.08 -3.33
C ALA A 80 -17.31 3.40 -3.60
N GLY A 81 -16.49 3.41 -4.65
CA GLY A 81 -15.77 4.59 -5.12
C GLY A 81 -16.66 5.65 -5.81
N ILE A 82 -17.93 5.36 -6.05
CA ILE A 82 -18.88 6.28 -6.69
C ILE A 82 -19.89 6.76 -5.64
N ASP A 83 -19.89 8.05 -5.39
CA ASP A 83 -20.85 8.67 -4.47
C ASP A 83 -22.28 8.67 -5.05
N ASP A 84 -23.30 8.64 -4.18
CA ASP A 84 -24.72 8.74 -4.53
C ASP A 84 -25.26 7.61 -5.44
N LEU A 85 -24.65 6.43 -5.43
CA LEU A 85 -25.24 5.26 -6.09
C LEU A 85 -26.47 4.73 -5.28
N PRO A 86 -27.43 4.06 -5.95
CA PRO A 86 -28.48 3.33 -5.27
C PRO A 86 -27.88 2.32 -4.27
N GLY A 87 -28.51 2.20 -3.10
CA GLY A 87 -28.00 1.39 -2.00
C GLY A 87 -27.88 -0.11 -2.29
N VAL A 88 -27.43 -0.86 -1.29
CA VAL A 88 -27.12 -2.30 -1.33
C VAL A 88 -28.19 -3.16 -2.02
N SER A 89 -29.49 -2.79 -1.86
CA SER A 89 -30.60 -3.56 -2.48
C SER A 89 -30.59 -3.52 -4.01
N SER A 90 -30.23 -2.37 -4.61
CA SER A 90 -30.11 -2.25 -6.07
C SER A 90 -28.91 -3.04 -6.58
N VAL A 91 -27.77 -2.95 -5.89
CA VAL A 91 -26.56 -3.74 -6.22
C VAL A 91 -26.85 -5.24 -6.13
N LYS A 92 -27.65 -5.68 -5.14
CA LYS A 92 -28.06 -7.09 -5.02
C LYS A 92 -28.86 -7.57 -6.22
N ALA A 93 -29.78 -6.76 -6.72
CA ALA A 93 -30.64 -7.12 -7.85
C ALA A 93 -29.87 -7.18 -9.18
N GLU A 94 -28.99 -6.21 -9.43
CA GLU A 94 -28.36 -6.01 -10.74
C GLU A 94 -26.97 -6.65 -10.85
N VAL A 95 -26.17 -6.65 -9.79
CA VAL A 95 -24.80 -7.17 -9.79
C VAL A 95 -24.71 -8.53 -9.10
N GLY A 96 -25.43 -8.70 -7.99
CA GLY A 96 -25.57 -9.95 -7.28
C GLY A 96 -25.29 -9.91 -5.78
N GLU A 97 -25.80 -10.91 -5.06
CA GLU A 97 -25.73 -11.04 -3.59
C GLU A 97 -24.31 -10.94 -3.02
N PRO A 98 -23.28 -11.62 -3.59
CA PRO A 98 -21.95 -11.58 -2.98
C PRO A 98 -21.33 -10.18 -2.98
N VAL A 99 -21.57 -9.37 -4.03
CA VAL A 99 -21.11 -7.98 -4.13
C VAL A 99 -21.86 -7.09 -3.15
N ALA A 100 -23.19 -7.25 -3.08
CA ALA A 100 -24.04 -6.51 -2.16
C ALA A 100 -23.68 -6.77 -0.69
N ALA A 101 -23.42 -8.03 -0.34
CA ALA A 101 -23.03 -8.41 1.02
C ALA A 101 -21.69 -7.76 1.44
N LEU A 102 -20.69 -7.80 0.55
CA LEU A 102 -19.41 -7.15 0.83
C LEU A 102 -19.54 -5.61 0.88
N LEU A 103 -20.34 -5.01 -0.01
CA LEU A 103 -20.63 -3.58 0.01
C LEU A 103 -21.26 -3.14 1.36
N ALA A 104 -22.20 -3.92 1.88
CA ALA A 104 -22.82 -3.65 3.19
C ALA A 104 -21.77 -3.64 4.33
N VAL A 105 -20.74 -4.50 4.25
CA VAL A 105 -19.62 -4.48 5.22
C VAL A 105 -18.77 -3.22 5.05
N VAL A 106 -18.51 -2.80 3.81
CA VAL A 106 -17.78 -1.53 3.53
C VAL A 106 -18.52 -0.33 4.10
N GLU A 107 -19.84 -0.22 3.86
CA GLU A 107 -20.67 0.86 4.39
C GLU A 107 -20.67 0.88 5.93
N LYS A 108 -20.78 -0.27 6.56
CA LYS A 108 -20.69 -0.39 8.02
C LYS A 108 -19.32 0.08 8.56
N LEU A 109 -18.24 -0.29 7.91
CA LEU A 109 -16.89 0.15 8.28
C LEU A 109 -16.70 1.65 8.07
N ARG A 110 -17.23 2.21 6.97
CA ARG A 110 -17.24 3.66 6.71
C ARG A 110 -17.97 4.41 7.82
N GLY A 111 -19.16 3.96 8.23
CA GLY A 111 -19.88 4.53 9.36
C GLY A 111 -19.09 4.54 10.68
N VAL A 112 -18.21 3.56 10.92
CA VAL A 112 -17.31 3.57 12.10
C VAL A 112 -16.21 4.63 11.96
N LEU A 113 -15.72 4.86 10.73
CA LEU A 113 -14.72 5.92 10.47
C LEU A 113 -15.29 7.33 10.64
N ASP A 114 -16.57 7.52 10.34
CA ASP A 114 -17.25 8.83 10.38
C ASP A 114 -17.80 9.19 11.76
N LEU A 115 -17.75 8.28 12.74
CA LEU A 115 -18.18 8.57 14.11
C LEU A 115 -17.38 9.74 14.69
N PRO A 116 -18.08 10.76 15.25
CA PRO A 116 -17.40 11.83 15.97
C PRO A 116 -16.67 11.25 17.19
N THR A 117 -15.38 11.52 17.29
CA THR A 117 -14.56 11.11 18.45
C THR A 117 -13.79 12.31 18.95
N SER A 118 -13.57 12.32 20.27
CA SER A 118 -12.54 13.17 20.86
C SER A 118 -11.19 12.92 20.15
N VAL A 119 -10.44 13.98 19.90
CA VAL A 119 -9.15 13.94 19.19
C VAL A 119 -8.05 13.31 20.08
N ASP A 120 -8.40 12.84 21.27
CA ASP A 120 -7.49 12.19 22.21
C ASP A 120 -7.03 10.80 21.76
N GLU A 121 -5.89 10.36 22.25
CA GLU A 121 -5.28 9.07 21.92
C GLU A 121 -6.21 7.88 22.27
N GLY A 122 -7.04 8.01 23.33
CA GLY A 122 -8.00 7.00 23.74
C GLY A 122 -9.12 6.80 22.72
N GLY A 123 -9.66 7.88 22.16
CA GLY A 123 -10.70 7.82 21.13
C GLY A 123 -10.20 7.21 19.82
N GLN A 124 -8.95 7.49 19.42
CA GLN A 124 -8.35 6.92 18.23
C GLN A 124 -8.10 5.41 18.39
N ALA A 125 -7.59 4.98 19.54
CA ALA A 125 -7.34 3.56 19.83
C ALA A 125 -8.65 2.75 19.84
N GLU A 126 -9.72 3.28 20.43
CA GLU A 126 -11.04 2.63 20.47
C GLU A 126 -11.66 2.56 19.07
N ARG A 127 -11.52 3.60 18.24
CA ARG A 127 -11.98 3.59 16.85
C ARG A 127 -11.25 2.52 16.04
N LEU A 128 -9.94 2.45 16.15
CA LEU A 128 -9.13 1.40 15.50
C LEU A 128 -9.52 0.00 15.98
N ARG A 129 -9.80 -0.16 17.28
CA ARG A 129 -10.29 -1.43 17.84
C ARG A 129 -11.64 -1.82 17.25
N ARG A 130 -12.60 -0.90 17.14
CA ARG A 130 -13.92 -1.16 16.52
C ARG A 130 -13.81 -1.52 15.05
N LEU A 131 -12.95 -0.83 14.31
CA LEU A 131 -12.63 -1.20 12.93
C LEU A 131 -12.13 -2.64 12.83
N LEU A 132 -11.16 -3.01 13.67
CA LEU A 132 -10.60 -4.37 13.68
C LEU A 132 -11.65 -5.43 14.01
N VAL A 133 -12.53 -5.19 14.99
CA VAL A 133 -13.62 -6.10 15.33
C VAL A 133 -14.62 -6.25 14.18
N THR A 134 -14.97 -5.15 13.50
CA THR A 134 -15.90 -5.19 12.36
C THR A 134 -15.29 -5.90 11.14
N MET A 135 -13.97 -5.79 10.96
CA MET A 135 -13.22 -6.47 9.89
C MET A 135 -13.16 -7.99 10.02
N VAL A 136 -13.48 -8.55 11.19
CA VAL A 136 -13.51 -10.01 11.38
C VAL A 136 -14.50 -10.68 10.43
N SER A 137 -15.55 -9.97 9.98
CA SER A 137 -16.52 -10.49 9.02
C SER A 137 -15.97 -10.62 7.60
N ASP A 138 -15.25 -9.61 7.09
CA ASP A 138 -14.55 -9.66 5.80
C ASP A 138 -13.45 -8.58 5.70
N VAL A 139 -12.21 -9.01 5.66
CA VAL A 139 -11.04 -8.12 5.58
C VAL A 139 -10.97 -7.34 4.26
N ARG A 140 -11.62 -7.82 3.18
CA ARG A 140 -11.65 -7.14 1.88
C ARG A 140 -12.29 -5.78 1.96
N ALA A 141 -13.28 -5.61 2.83
CA ALA A 141 -13.92 -4.31 3.04
C ALA A 141 -12.93 -3.23 3.51
N ALA A 142 -11.97 -3.60 4.34
CA ALA A 142 -10.92 -2.66 4.74
C ALA A 142 -9.97 -2.29 3.59
N LEU A 143 -9.69 -3.25 2.69
CA LEU A 143 -8.88 -2.99 1.49
C LEU A 143 -9.58 -1.99 0.56
N VAL A 144 -10.90 -2.10 0.42
CA VAL A 144 -11.70 -1.13 -0.34
C VAL A 144 -11.55 0.27 0.25
N LEU A 145 -11.73 0.44 1.57
CA LEU A 145 -11.59 1.75 2.24
C LEU A 145 -10.17 2.33 2.13
N LEU A 146 -9.14 1.48 2.19
CA LEU A 146 -7.77 1.92 1.98
C LEU A 146 -7.53 2.37 0.54
N ALA A 147 -8.10 1.67 -0.43
CA ALA A 147 -8.00 2.02 -1.85
C ALA A 147 -8.73 3.34 -2.16
N GLU A 148 -9.92 3.56 -1.60
CA GLU A 148 -10.65 4.84 -1.69
C GLU A 148 -9.80 5.99 -1.15
N ARG A 149 -9.30 5.85 0.08
CA ARG A 149 -8.46 6.88 0.71
C ARG A 149 -7.20 7.17 -0.09
N LEU A 150 -6.57 6.14 -0.62
CA LEU A 150 -5.37 6.27 -1.44
C LEU A 150 -5.67 6.99 -2.75
N TYR A 151 -6.80 6.67 -3.40
CA TYR A 151 -7.24 7.36 -4.61
C TYR A 151 -7.47 8.85 -4.34
N ASP A 152 -8.21 9.19 -3.28
CA ASP A 152 -8.53 10.58 -2.92
C ASP A 152 -7.24 11.39 -2.66
N LEU A 153 -6.27 10.83 -1.95
CA LEU A 153 -4.98 11.48 -1.72
C LEU A 153 -4.13 11.63 -2.99
N ARG A 154 -4.17 10.64 -3.91
CA ARG A 154 -3.50 10.74 -5.23
C ARG A 154 -4.14 11.81 -6.12
N ALA A 155 -5.46 11.93 -6.06
CA ALA A 155 -6.25 12.88 -6.83
C ALA A 155 -6.22 14.32 -6.28
N GLN A 156 -5.44 14.61 -5.24
CA GLN A 156 -5.36 15.90 -4.52
C GLN A 156 -5.27 17.15 -5.41
N SER A 157 -4.74 17.02 -6.63
CA SER A 157 -4.71 18.13 -7.59
C SER A 157 -6.10 18.47 -8.19
N ARG A 158 -7.09 17.58 -8.04
CA ARG A 158 -8.45 17.68 -8.56
C ARG A 158 -9.50 17.82 -7.46
N VAL A 159 -9.22 17.28 -6.27
CA VAL A 159 -10.09 17.33 -5.09
C VAL A 159 -9.26 17.89 -3.94
N SER A 160 -9.77 18.93 -3.27
CA SER A 160 -9.08 19.51 -2.11
C SER A 160 -9.23 18.55 -0.92
N VAL A 161 -8.15 17.85 -0.60
CA VAL A 161 -8.08 17.02 0.62
C VAL A 161 -7.72 17.94 1.80
N SER A 162 -8.57 17.96 2.82
CA SER A 162 -8.33 18.80 3.99
C SER A 162 -7.24 18.23 4.92
N PRO A 163 -6.57 19.08 5.72
CA PRO A 163 -5.60 18.62 6.73
C PRO A 163 -6.17 17.62 7.73
N GLU A 164 -7.48 17.72 8.04
CA GLU A 164 -8.20 16.81 8.94
C GLU A 164 -8.28 15.41 8.35
N ILE A 165 -8.59 15.30 7.06
CA ILE A 165 -8.62 14.03 6.32
C ILE A 165 -7.23 13.40 6.32
N ALA A 166 -6.18 14.19 6.10
CA ALA A 166 -4.81 13.70 6.15
C ALA A 166 -4.41 13.26 7.58
N ALA A 167 -4.84 13.98 8.62
CA ALA A 167 -4.64 13.59 10.01
C ALA A 167 -5.36 12.28 10.35
N GLN A 168 -6.62 12.13 9.94
CA GLN A 168 -7.37 10.88 10.07
C GLN A 168 -6.68 9.72 9.33
N THR A 169 -6.11 9.99 8.16
CA THR A 169 -5.37 8.97 7.40
C THR A 169 -4.16 8.47 8.17
N LEU A 170 -3.37 9.36 8.77
CA LEU A 170 -2.21 8.99 9.57
C LEU A 170 -2.58 8.26 10.87
N SER A 171 -3.72 8.59 11.47
CA SER A 171 -4.15 8.01 12.75
C SER A 171 -4.92 6.70 12.63
N LEU A 172 -5.58 6.43 11.49
CA LEU A 172 -6.45 5.27 11.31
C LEU A 172 -6.05 4.42 10.09
N HIS A 173 -5.99 5.01 8.88
CA HIS A 173 -5.80 4.22 7.64
C HIS A 173 -4.37 3.68 7.51
N ALA A 174 -3.34 4.46 7.81
CA ALA A 174 -1.96 4.00 7.73
C ALA A 174 -1.64 2.91 8.78
N PRO A 175 -2.07 3.02 10.07
CA PRO A 175 -1.98 1.92 11.02
C PRO A 175 -2.78 0.68 10.60
N LEU A 176 -3.96 0.85 9.98
CA LEU A 176 -4.76 -0.25 9.46
C LEU A 176 -4.01 -0.99 8.35
N ALA A 177 -3.48 -0.28 7.36
CA ALA A 177 -2.66 -0.84 6.30
C ALA A 177 -1.42 -1.57 6.85
N SER A 178 -0.78 -1.02 7.89
CA SER A 178 0.33 -1.66 8.61
C SER A 178 -0.06 -2.99 9.26
N ARG A 179 -1.24 -3.06 9.90
CA ARG A 179 -1.74 -4.29 10.53
C ARG A 179 -2.12 -5.36 9.51
N LEU A 180 -2.62 -4.94 8.36
CA LEU A 180 -2.92 -5.82 7.22
C LEU A 180 -1.65 -6.25 6.47
N GLY A 181 -0.49 -5.70 6.80
CA GLY A 181 0.79 -6.03 6.17
C GLY A 181 0.99 -5.41 4.80
N ILE A 182 0.15 -4.45 4.38
CA ILE A 182 0.21 -3.84 3.05
C ILE A 182 1.10 -2.59 3.12
N TRP A 183 2.42 -2.83 3.11
CA TRP A 183 3.39 -1.79 3.41
C TRP A 183 3.46 -0.67 2.37
N HIS A 184 3.32 -1.00 1.07
CA HIS A 184 3.38 0.02 0.03
C HIS A 184 2.19 1.00 0.13
N VAL A 185 0.97 0.51 0.41
CA VAL A 185 -0.20 1.38 0.66
C VAL A 185 0.02 2.24 1.90
N LYS A 186 0.53 1.63 3.00
CA LYS A 186 0.86 2.36 4.22
C LYS A 186 1.79 3.53 3.96
N TRP A 187 2.93 3.26 3.30
CA TRP A 187 3.94 4.30 3.06
C TRP A 187 3.42 5.40 2.14
N GLU A 188 2.66 5.05 1.12
CA GLU A 188 2.09 6.04 0.21
C GLU A 188 1.03 6.90 0.91
N LEU A 189 0.16 6.31 1.73
CA LEU A 189 -0.79 7.05 2.57
C LEU A 189 -0.07 8.03 3.51
N GLU A 190 1.03 7.59 4.14
CA GLU A 190 1.84 8.42 5.02
C GLU A 190 2.51 9.58 4.27
N ASP A 191 3.15 9.33 3.12
CA ASP A 191 3.82 10.35 2.31
C ASP A 191 2.84 11.39 1.76
N LEU A 192 1.71 10.92 1.21
CA LEU A 192 0.68 11.82 0.68
C LEU A 192 0.02 12.65 1.78
N SER A 193 -0.23 12.07 2.96
CA SER A 193 -0.79 12.80 4.10
C SER A 193 0.19 13.85 4.63
N LEU A 194 1.48 13.55 4.69
CA LEU A 194 2.49 14.55 5.07
C LEU A 194 2.52 15.71 4.06
N ARG A 195 2.41 15.42 2.76
CA ARG A 195 2.37 16.44 1.72
C ARG A 195 1.17 17.38 1.88
N VAL A 196 0.04 16.90 2.38
CA VAL A 196 -1.15 17.71 2.67
C VAL A 196 -0.95 18.56 3.91
N ARG A 197 -0.45 17.95 5.01
CA ARG A 197 -0.38 18.59 6.32
C ARG A 197 0.79 19.55 6.45
N GLU A 198 1.95 19.17 5.91
CA GLU A 198 3.20 19.88 6.05
C GLU A 198 3.88 20.05 4.67
N PRO A 199 3.25 20.79 3.74
CA PRO A 199 3.69 20.86 2.35
C PRO A 199 5.11 21.42 2.19
N GLU A 200 5.50 22.38 3.01
CA GLU A 200 6.85 22.99 2.94
C GLU A 200 7.91 22.02 3.45
N ILE A 201 7.64 21.30 4.53
CA ILE A 201 8.55 20.26 5.06
C ILE A 201 8.70 19.13 4.04
N TYR A 202 7.58 18.69 3.45
CA TYR A 202 7.59 17.66 2.40
C TYR A 202 8.45 18.09 1.21
N LYS A 203 8.25 19.32 0.71
CA LYS A 203 9.01 19.87 -0.42
C LYS A 203 10.49 20.02 -0.09
N ASP A 204 10.81 20.44 1.13
CA ASP A 204 12.21 20.61 1.55
C ASP A 204 12.94 19.27 1.61
N ILE A 205 12.35 18.24 2.26
CA ILE A 205 12.94 16.90 2.29
C ILE A 205 13.06 16.33 0.86
N ALA A 206 12.02 16.50 0.03
CA ALA A 206 12.04 16.05 -1.37
C ALA A 206 13.16 16.73 -2.18
N ARG A 207 13.38 18.03 -1.99
CA ARG A 207 14.45 18.81 -2.62
C ARG A 207 15.83 18.31 -2.18
N GLN A 208 16.03 18.10 -0.89
CA GLN A 208 17.28 17.58 -0.34
C GLN A 208 17.59 16.17 -0.83
N LEU A 209 16.55 15.31 -0.95
CA LEU A 209 16.68 13.99 -1.57
C LEU A 209 17.04 14.08 -3.05
N ALA A 210 16.44 15.02 -3.80
CA ALA A 210 16.71 15.23 -5.21
C ALA A 210 18.13 15.75 -5.48
N GLN A 211 18.59 16.71 -4.68
CA GLN A 211 19.95 17.27 -4.81
C GLN A 211 21.05 16.23 -4.63
N ARG A 212 20.83 15.23 -3.80
CA ARG A 212 21.77 14.12 -3.54
C ARG A 212 21.45 12.86 -4.35
N ARG A 213 20.55 12.96 -5.32
CA ARG A 213 20.05 11.80 -6.05
C ARG A 213 21.17 11.10 -6.80
N VAL A 214 21.96 11.84 -7.58
CA VAL A 214 23.04 11.26 -8.42
C VAL A 214 24.08 10.58 -7.54
N ASP A 215 24.61 11.27 -6.52
CA ASP A 215 25.61 10.69 -5.60
C ASP A 215 25.07 9.45 -4.89
N ARG A 216 23.80 9.51 -4.47
CA ARG A 216 23.15 8.36 -3.82
C ARG A 216 22.93 7.19 -4.76
N GLU A 217 22.50 7.45 -5.99
CA GLU A 217 22.31 6.41 -7.00
C GLU A 217 23.65 5.77 -7.39
N CYS A 218 24.70 6.57 -7.60
CA CYS A 218 26.06 6.05 -7.86
C CYS A 218 26.55 5.18 -6.69
N TYR A 219 26.40 5.66 -5.45
CA TYR A 219 26.79 4.92 -4.25
C TYR A 219 26.02 3.60 -4.13
N ILE A 220 24.67 3.64 -4.24
CA ILE A 220 23.83 2.45 -4.13
C ILE A 220 24.14 1.46 -5.25
N ASN A 221 24.35 1.90 -6.49
CA ASN A 221 24.71 1.03 -7.59
C ASN A 221 26.05 0.33 -7.34
N ALA A 222 27.06 1.05 -6.85
CA ALA A 222 28.35 0.45 -6.49
C ALA A 222 28.22 -0.59 -5.37
N VAL A 223 27.38 -0.30 -4.34
CA VAL A 223 27.07 -1.25 -3.26
C VAL A 223 26.34 -2.49 -3.81
N VAL A 224 25.34 -2.29 -4.67
CA VAL A 224 24.56 -3.38 -5.28
C VAL A 224 25.47 -4.31 -6.10
N GLU A 225 26.33 -3.75 -6.95
CA GLU A 225 27.27 -4.55 -7.75
C GLU A 225 28.25 -5.32 -6.87
N ARG A 226 28.81 -4.66 -5.84
CA ARG A 226 29.71 -5.32 -4.88
C ARG A 226 29.04 -6.48 -4.15
N LEU A 227 27.77 -6.27 -3.70
CA LEU A 227 27.01 -7.34 -3.05
C LEU A 227 26.71 -8.50 -4.01
N ARG A 228 26.34 -8.21 -5.27
CA ARG A 228 26.10 -9.25 -6.28
C ARG A 228 27.34 -10.11 -6.54
N GLU A 229 28.50 -9.47 -6.68
CA GLU A 229 29.76 -10.17 -6.86
C GLU A 229 30.07 -11.12 -5.69
N GLU A 230 29.96 -10.63 -4.44
CA GLU A 230 30.32 -11.43 -3.27
C GLU A 230 29.30 -12.53 -2.96
N LEU A 231 28.00 -12.26 -3.17
CA LEU A 231 26.96 -13.28 -3.08
C LEU A 231 27.16 -14.37 -4.15
N GLY A 232 27.52 -13.97 -5.39
CA GLY A 232 27.85 -14.91 -6.47
C GLY A 232 29.08 -15.76 -6.15
N ARG A 233 30.13 -15.20 -5.51
CA ARG A 233 31.30 -15.95 -5.04
C ARG A 233 30.97 -16.97 -3.95
N ALA A 234 29.97 -16.65 -3.15
CA ALA A 234 29.44 -17.54 -2.12
C ALA A 234 28.37 -18.52 -2.64
N GLU A 235 28.16 -18.57 -3.96
CA GLU A 235 27.16 -19.42 -4.62
C GLU A 235 25.72 -19.16 -4.15
N ILE A 236 25.42 -17.92 -3.68
CA ILE A 236 24.09 -17.51 -3.23
C ILE A 236 23.37 -16.80 -4.38
N VAL A 237 22.27 -17.39 -4.84
CA VAL A 237 21.40 -16.77 -5.85
C VAL A 237 20.52 -15.71 -5.19
N ALA A 238 20.76 -14.45 -5.49
CA ALA A 238 20.01 -13.36 -4.90
C ALA A 238 19.77 -12.20 -5.87
N GLU A 239 18.59 -11.60 -5.79
CA GLU A 239 18.31 -10.31 -6.40
C GLU A 239 18.69 -9.19 -5.41
N VAL A 240 19.58 -8.29 -5.86
CA VAL A 240 20.01 -7.14 -5.04
C VAL A 240 19.54 -5.86 -5.69
N SER A 241 18.84 -5.01 -4.92
CA SER A 241 18.30 -3.74 -5.41
C SER A 241 18.41 -2.63 -4.36
N GLY A 242 18.52 -1.38 -4.84
CA GLY A 242 18.41 -0.21 -3.97
C GLY A 242 16.98 -0.04 -3.47
N ARG A 243 16.80 0.36 -2.20
CA ARG A 243 15.50 0.64 -1.62
C ARG A 243 15.32 2.14 -1.43
N PRO A 244 14.36 2.78 -2.10
CA PRO A 244 14.03 4.18 -1.83
C PRO A 244 13.42 4.31 -0.42
N LYS A 245 13.81 5.36 0.29
CA LYS A 245 13.26 5.65 1.63
C LYS A 245 12.15 6.69 1.49
N HIS A 246 11.02 6.42 2.13
CA HIS A 246 9.84 7.28 2.09
C HIS A 246 10.05 8.56 2.89
N ILE A 247 9.53 9.68 2.38
CA ILE A 247 9.72 11.02 2.96
C ILE A 247 9.16 11.11 4.37
N TYR A 248 7.96 10.53 4.61
CA TYR A 248 7.37 10.47 5.94
C TYR A 248 8.26 9.72 6.95
N SER A 249 8.87 8.62 6.52
CA SER A 249 9.78 7.85 7.39
C SER A 249 11.03 8.65 7.76
N ILE A 250 11.54 9.45 6.83
CA ILE A 250 12.65 10.40 7.07
C ILE A 250 12.21 11.47 8.07
N TRP A 251 11.11 12.16 7.78
CA TRP A 251 10.55 13.19 8.64
C TRP A 251 10.29 12.68 10.06
N ARG A 252 9.65 11.54 10.21
CA ARG A 252 9.38 10.94 11.51
C ARG A 252 10.64 10.65 12.31
N LYS A 253 11.72 10.22 11.64
CA LYS A 253 13.02 9.97 12.27
C LYS A 253 13.69 11.27 12.69
N MET A 254 13.60 12.34 11.87
CA MET A 254 14.05 13.69 12.22
C MET A 254 13.36 14.17 13.49
N GLN A 255 12.04 14.04 13.57
CA GLN A 255 11.26 14.44 14.76
C GLN A 255 11.64 13.61 16.00
N ALA A 256 11.68 12.28 15.87
CA ALA A 256 11.94 11.39 17.01
C ALA A 256 13.34 11.55 17.62
N LYS A 257 14.34 11.92 16.80
CA LYS A 257 15.73 12.09 17.23
C LYS A 257 16.17 13.56 17.34
N SER A 258 15.28 14.51 17.03
CA SER A 258 15.57 15.95 16.94
C SER A 258 16.79 16.26 16.04
N LEU A 259 16.90 15.55 14.91
CA LEU A 259 18.02 15.65 13.97
C LEU A 259 17.62 16.41 12.71
N GLY A 260 18.55 17.16 12.13
CA GLY A 260 18.43 17.70 10.79
C GLY A 260 18.58 16.62 9.71
N PHE A 261 18.11 16.89 8.48
CA PHE A 261 18.23 15.94 7.36
C PHE A 261 19.68 15.50 7.10
N HIS A 262 20.65 16.42 7.30
CA HIS A 262 22.08 16.16 7.07
C HIS A 262 22.68 15.19 8.09
N GLU A 263 22.07 15.07 9.26
CA GLU A 263 22.50 14.21 10.36
C GLU A 263 21.88 12.81 10.29
N LEU A 264 20.98 12.59 9.32
CA LEU A 264 20.40 11.28 9.06
C LEU A 264 21.34 10.41 8.22
N PHE A 265 21.97 9.44 8.88
CA PHE A 265 22.94 8.54 8.26
C PHE A 265 22.31 7.41 7.43
N ASP A 266 21.05 7.04 7.67
CA ASP A 266 20.40 5.85 7.10
C ASP A 266 19.48 6.12 5.91
N VAL A 267 19.76 7.14 5.11
CA VAL A 267 19.00 7.42 3.87
C VAL A 267 19.35 6.41 2.75
N ARG A 268 20.37 5.55 2.97
CA ARG A 268 20.83 4.53 2.02
C ARG A 268 20.38 3.17 2.48
N ALA A 269 19.64 2.48 1.64
CA ALA A 269 19.19 1.14 1.93
C ALA A 269 19.26 0.26 0.68
N VAL A 270 19.62 -1.01 0.87
CA VAL A 270 19.57 -2.05 -0.15
C VAL A 270 18.72 -3.21 0.33
N ARG A 271 18.17 -3.93 -0.62
CA ARG A 271 17.38 -5.14 -0.40
C ARG A 271 18.05 -6.30 -1.10
N VAL A 272 18.12 -7.42 -0.39
CA VAL A 272 18.61 -8.71 -0.91
C VAL A 272 17.43 -9.69 -0.84
N LEU A 273 17.02 -10.24 -1.96
CA LEU A 273 16.00 -11.27 -2.06
C LEU A 273 16.64 -12.59 -2.42
N THR A 274 16.42 -13.62 -1.61
CA THR A 274 16.94 -14.97 -1.78
C THR A 274 15.79 -15.96 -2.02
N GLU A 275 16.11 -17.19 -2.38
CA GLU A 275 15.12 -18.23 -2.61
C GLU A 275 14.58 -18.84 -1.30
N ASN A 276 15.44 -19.03 -0.31
CA ASN A 276 15.10 -19.70 0.94
C ASN A 276 15.71 -19.02 2.18
N VAL A 277 15.26 -19.46 3.35
CA VAL A 277 15.68 -18.90 4.65
C VAL A 277 17.15 -19.14 4.94
N ALA A 278 17.69 -20.30 4.59
CA ALA A 278 19.11 -20.60 4.82
C ALA A 278 20.02 -19.63 4.06
N GLU A 279 19.67 -19.30 2.83
CA GLU A 279 20.37 -18.29 2.02
C GLU A 279 20.23 -16.88 2.61
N CYS A 280 19.11 -16.54 3.28
CA CYS A 280 19.01 -15.25 3.97
C CYS A 280 20.10 -15.09 5.03
N TYR A 281 20.33 -16.11 5.87
CA TYR A 281 21.37 -16.07 6.89
C TYR A 281 22.78 -16.17 6.30
N ALA A 282 22.97 -16.93 5.22
CA ALA A 282 24.24 -16.97 4.47
C ALA A 282 24.56 -15.59 3.88
N ALA A 283 23.59 -14.92 3.26
CA ALA A 283 23.73 -13.56 2.75
C ALA A 283 24.05 -12.54 3.85
N LEU A 284 23.44 -12.68 5.05
CA LEU A 284 23.81 -11.88 6.21
C LEU A 284 25.29 -12.05 6.58
N GLY A 285 25.80 -13.29 6.56
CA GLY A 285 27.21 -13.58 6.79
C GLY A 285 28.12 -12.90 5.78
N VAL A 286 27.75 -12.91 4.49
CA VAL A 286 28.49 -12.18 3.43
C VAL A 286 28.49 -10.67 3.70
N VAL A 287 27.33 -10.09 4.01
CA VAL A 287 27.23 -8.65 4.31
C VAL A 287 28.11 -8.25 5.50
N HIS A 288 28.13 -9.03 6.57
CA HIS A 288 28.95 -8.76 7.77
C HIS A 288 30.42 -9.07 7.58
N SER A 289 30.79 -9.91 6.61
CA SER A 289 32.19 -10.11 6.22
C SER A 289 32.75 -8.94 5.38
N LEU A 290 31.88 -8.30 4.59
CA LEU A 290 32.22 -7.14 3.77
C LEU A 290 32.36 -5.86 4.58
N TRP A 291 31.45 -5.67 5.55
CA TRP A 291 31.30 -4.40 6.27
C TRP A 291 31.05 -4.61 7.76
N SER A 292 31.64 -3.76 8.58
CA SER A 292 31.42 -3.80 10.02
C SER A 292 29.97 -3.49 10.36
N HIS A 293 29.29 -4.39 11.05
CA HIS A 293 27.89 -4.18 11.48
C HIS A 293 27.81 -3.26 12.70
N MET A 294 26.67 -2.60 12.84
CA MET A 294 26.33 -1.76 14.00
C MET A 294 25.54 -2.60 15.01
N PRO A 295 26.08 -2.94 16.20
CA PRO A 295 25.53 -3.96 17.10
C PRO A 295 24.10 -3.71 17.58
N ARG A 296 23.63 -2.47 17.63
CA ARG A 296 22.29 -2.09 18.12
C ARG A 296 21.27 -1.86 16.98
N GLU A 297 21.68 -2.09 15.75
CA GLU A 297 20.86 -1.86 14.56
C GLU A 297 20.72 -3.19 13.77
N PHE A 298 20.51 -4.29 14.50
CA PHE A 298 20.21 -5.60 13.94
C PHE A 298 18.89 -6.13 14.51
N ASP A 299 17.98 -6.49 13.60
CA ASP A 299 16.69 -7.11 13.92
C ASP A 299 16.50 -8.38 13.09
N ASP A 300 16.19 -9.48 13.74
CA ASP A 300 15.82 -10.75 13.14
C ASP A 300 14.31 -10.96 13.19
N TYR A 301 13.61 -10.48 12.18
CA TYR A 301 12.18 -10.71 12.01
C TYR A 301 11.86 -12.00 11.23
N ILE A 302 12.86 -12.80 10.82
CA ILE A 302 12.64 -14.14 10.31
C ILE A 302 12.40 -15.10 11.47
N ALA A 303 13.28 -15.09 12.47
CA ALA A 303 13.14 -15.89 13.68
C ALA A 303 12.01 -15.37 14.58
N ASN A 304 11.80 -14.05 14.65
CA ASN A 304 10.80 -13.40 15.48
C ASN A 304 9.88 -12.51 14.65
N PRO A 305 8.92 -13.06 13.88
CA PRO A 305 8.03 -12.30 13.03
C PRO A 305 7.23 -11.23 13.78
N LYS A 306 7.01 -10.08 13.17
CA LYS A 306 6.13 -9.05 13.75
C LYS A 306 4.68 -9.57 13.84
N SER A 307 3.86 -8.92 14.64
CA SER A 307 2.44 -9.29 14.84
C SER A 307 1.61 -9.37 13.56
N ASN A 308 2.04 -8.67 12.49
CA ASN A 308 1.47 -8.71 11.15
C ASN A 308 2.16 -9.72 10.21
N ARG A 309 2.92 -10.67 10.76
CA ARG A 309 3.70 -11.71 10.06
C ARG A 309 4.80 -11.17 9.12
N TYR A 310 5.22 -9.91 9.29
CA TYR A 310 6.36 -9.38 8.56
C TYR A 310 7.64 -10.12 8.93
N GLN A 311 8.39 -10.59 7.93
CA GLN A 311 9.65 -11.31 8.07
C GLN A 311 10.74 -10.67 7.20
N SER A 312 11.90 -10.41 7.79
CA SER A 312 13.11 -9.92 7.12
C SER A 312 14.24 -9.86 8.14
N LEU A 313 15.49 -10.04 7.73
CA LEU A 313 16.64 -9.60 8.51
C LEU A 313 16.89 -8.13 8.19
N HIS A 314 17.11 -7.32 9.21
CA HIS A 314 17.50 -5.93 9.07
C HIS A 314 18.84 -5.73 9.75
N THR A 315 19.82 -5.21 9.05
CA THR A 315 21.11 -4.86 9.61
C THR A 315 21.61 -3.52 9.08
N ALA A 316 22.24 -2.73 9.93
CA ALA A 316 22.96 -1.55 9.52
C ALA A 316 24.47 -1.81 9.58
N VAL A 317 25.19 -1.43 8.53
CA VAL A 317 26.62 -1.62 8.41
C VAL A 317 27.34 -0.31 8.07
N ILE A 318 28.63 -0.24 8.36
CA ILE A 318 29.51 0.83 7.88
C ILE A 318 30.00 0.42 6.50
N GLY A 319 29.30 0.86 5.47
CA GLY A 319 29.60 0.56 4.08
C GLY A 319 30.77 1.36 3.50
N PRO A 320 30.93 1.39 2.17
CA PRO A 320 31.96 2.18 1.50
C PRO A 320 31.94 3.65 1.94
N GLU A 321 33.09 4.30 1.84
CA GLU A 321 33.26 5.73 2.24
C GLU A 321 32.84 6.02 3.70
N SER A 322 32.88 5.01 4.58
CA SER A 322 32.44 5.10 5.98
C SER A 322 31.00 5.58 6.15
N ARG A 323 30.14 5.29 5.15
CA ARG A 323 28.73 5.69 5.17
C ARG A 323 27.85 4.55 5.73
N THR A 324 26.88 4.89 6.57
CA THR A 324 25.93 3.91 7.07
C THR A 324 25.02 3.43 5.95
N LEU A 325 24.81 2.11 5.87
CA LEU A 325 24.00 1.40 4.91
C LEU A 325 23.06 0.45 5.64
N GLU A 326 21.75 0.58 5.43
CA GLU A 326 20.76 -0.42 5.86
C GLU A 326 20.68 -1.54 4.84
N VAL A 327 20.76 -2.80 5.28
CA VAL A 327 20.58 -3.98 4.43
C VAL A 327 19.39 -4.77 4.94
N GLN A 328 18.42 -5.01 4.05
CA GLN A 328 17.23 -5.83 4.33
C GLN A 328 17.34 -7.12 3.53
N ILE A 329 17.30 -8.26 4.21
CA ILE A 329 17.45 -9.58 3.59
C ILE A 329 16.19 -10.39 3.89
N ARG A 330 15.57 -10.95 2.86
CA ARG A 330 14.36 -11.79 2.99
C ARG A 330 14.18 -12.65 1.74
N THR A 331 13.36 -13.69 1.84
CA THR A 331 13.03 -14.49 0.66
C THR A 331 12.07 -13.74 -0.28
N THR A 332 12.00 -14.17 -1.55
CA THR A 332 11.03 -13.67 -2.54
C THR A 332 9.59 -13.84 -2.05
N VAL A 333 9.28 -14.94 -1.35
CA VAL A 333 7.96 -15.19 -0.75
C VAL A 333 7.67 -14.21 0.38
N MET A 334 8.62 -13.98 1.30
CA MET A 334 8.48 -12.96 2.37
C MET A 334 8.32 -11.56 1.78
N HIS A 335 9.00 -11.30 0.66
CA HIS A 335 8.86 -10.02 -0.04
C HIS A 335 7.45 -9.84 -0.60
N ALA A 336 6.93 -10.80 -1.33
CA ALA A 336 5.57 -10.77 -1.86
C ALA A 336 4.54 -10.60 -0.73
N HIS A 337 4.73 -11.32 0.38
CA HIS A 337 3.88 -11.18 1.56
C HIS A 337 3.99 -9.78 2.21
N ALA A 338 5.19 -9.21 2.29
CA ALA A 338 5.39 -7.87 2.84
C ALA A 338 4.79 -6.76 1.95
N GLU A 339 4.80 -6.92 0.61
CA GLU A 339 4.22 -5.91 -0.29
C GLU A 339 2.68 -5.98 -0.33
N ARG A 340 2.11 -7.18 -0.30
CA ARG A 340 0.67 -7.43 -0.50
C ARG A 340 -0.09 -7.75 0.81
N GLY A 341 0.59 -8.17 1.86
CA GLY A 341 -0.02 -8.53 3.14
C GLY A 341 -1.12 -9.57 2.99
N VAL A 342 -2.25 -9.31 3.64
CA VAL A 342 -3.43 -10.19 3.57
C VAL A 342 -4.02 -10.30 2.16
N ALA A 343 -3.77 -9.34 1.27
CA ALA A 343 -4.26 -9.37 -0.11
C ALA A 343 -3.67 -10.54 -0.92
N ALA A 344 -2.45 -11.00 -0.60
CA ALA A 344 -1.79 -12.12 -1.29
C ALA A 344 -2.58 -13.44 -1.26
N HIS A 345 -3.52 -13.60 -0.32
CA HIS A 345 -4.28 -14.84 -0.15
C HIS A 345 -5.60 -14.90 -0.96
N TRP A 346 -6.06 -13.79 -1.55
CA TRP A 346 -7.43 -13.72 -2.13
C TRP A 346 -7.50 -14.16 -3.59
N ARG A 347 -6.53 -13.83 -4.43
CA ARG A 347 -6.51 -14.29 -5.83
C ARG A 347 -6.39 -15.80 -5.96
N TYR A 348 -5.69 -16.45 -5.03
CA TYR A 348 -5.52 -17.91 -5.01
C TYR A 348 -6.85 -18.65 -4.86
N LYS A 349 -7.85 -18.03 -4.23
CA LYS A 349 -9.20 -18.63 -4.06
C LYS A 349 -10.08 -18.58 -5.32
N GLU A 350 -9.85 -17.64 -6.24
CA GLU A 350 -10.59 -17.61 -7.51
C GLU A 350 -10.17 -18.73 -8.49
N GLY A 351 -8.93 -19.20 -8.42
CA GLY A 351 -8.36 -20.17 -9.37
C GLY A 351 -8.50 -21.65 -9.00
N GLY A 352 -9.16 -22.00 -7.89
CA GLY A 352 -9.48 -23.42 -7.55
C GLY A 352 -8.27 -24.31 -7.23
N GLY A 353 -7.10 -23.77 -6.90
CA GLY A 353 -5.93 -24.53 -6.45
C GLY A 353 -6.03 -24.90 -4.97
N PRO A 354 -5.45 -26.05 -4.52
CA PRO A 354 -5.53 -26.48 -3.14
C PRO A 354 -4.84 -25.47 -2.22
N ALA A 355 -5.53 -25.09 -1.13
CA ALA A 355 -4.94 -24.28 -0.06
C ALA A 355 -3.73 -25.06 0.50
N ALA A 356 -2.53 -24.47 0.38
CA ALA A 356 -1.39 -24.97 1.11
C ALA A 356 -1.65 -24.76 2.60
N ALA A 357 -1.62 -25.88 3.35
CA ALA A 357 -1.80 -25.97 4.80
C ALA A 357 -0.66 -25.27 5.58
#